data_29e97c1a06e781ce4980b2d57a2b1d1e
#
_entry.id   29e97c1a06e781ce4980b2d57a2b1d1e
#
_cell.length_a   1.000
_cell.length_b   1.000
_cell.length_c   1.000
_cell.angle_alpha   90.00
_cell.angle_beta   90.00
_cell.angle_gamma   90.00
#
_symmetry.space_group_name_H-M   'P 1'
#
loop_
_entity.id
_entity.type
_entity.pdbx_description
1 polymer ?
#
loop_
_entity_poly.entity_id
_entity_poly.type
_entity_poly.pdbx_seq_one_letter_code
_entity_poly.pdbx_strand_id
1 'polypeptide(L)'
;PTVTGVQTCALPILDITVSGDIEQEFLALVRDILEDTEFQKLSLYRQHRKTTRLMHSINVSYISWLIARKLGWDATAAARAGLLHDFFLYAYGEDTPSGKLMAFDHPRTAAKNSAERFDISEKERKAILSHMFPLGPVPTSREAWLLTFTDKVCASVEFFHVDIALAREGRITILPA
;
A
#
# COMPACT_ATOMS: atom_id res chain seq x y z
N PRO A 1 18.45 15.58 -39.44
CA PRO A 1 17.41 15.47 -38.46
C PRO A 1 17.88 14.54 -37.36
N THR A 2 18.27 15.14 -36.25
CA THR A 2 18.74 14.49 -35.06
C THR A 2 17.52 13.99 -34.29
N VAL A 3 17.40 12.68 -34.15
CA VAL A 3 16.45 12.04 -33.26
C VAL A 3 16.94 12.29 -31.83
N THR A 4 16.29 13.21 -31.15
CA THR A 4 16.48 13.40 -29.68
C THR A 4 15.96 12.16 -28.98
N GLY A 5 16.90 11.36 -28.46
CA GLY A 5 16.57 10.23 -27.59
C GLY A 5 15.77 10.72 -26.38
N VAL A 6 14.58 10.21 -26.22
CA VAL A 6 13.82 10.32 -24.98
C VAL A 6 14.63 9.52 -23.94
N GLN A 7 15.38 10.22 -23.10
CA GLN A 7 15.95 9.64 -21.90
C GLN A 7 14.76 9.24 -20.99
N THR A 8 14.37 7.98 -21.01
CA THR A 8 13.55 7.40 -19.95
C THR A 8 14.41 7.42 -18.70
N CYS A 9 14.25 8.46 -17.88
CA CYS A 9 14.86 8.51 -16.56
C CYS A 9 14.19 7.39 -15.75
N ALA A 10 14.81 6.22 -15.70
CA ALA A 10 14.38 5.18 -14.78
C ALA A 10 14.48 5.77 -13.35
N LEU A 11 13.37 5.72 -12.62
CA LEU A 11 13.38 6.15 -11.22
C LEU A 11 14.40 5.30 -10.46
N PRO A 12 15.17 5.89 -9.53
CA PRO A 12 16.07 5.10 -8.71
C PRO A 12 15.26 4.05 -7.95
N ILE A 13 15.76 2.83 -7.94
CA ILE A 13 15.24 1.76 -7.09
C ILE A 13 15.36 2.24 -5.64
N LEU A 14 14.34 2.02 -4.82
CA LEU A 14 14.36 2.38 -3.42
C LEU A 14 14.88 1.20 -2.60
N ASP A 15 15.89 1.44 -1.78
CA ASP A 15 16.32 0.51 -0.74
C ASP A 15 15.49 0.77 0.53
N ILE A 16 14.75 -0.26 0.98
CA ILE A 16 13.84 -0.19 2.12
C ILE A 16 14.37 -1.10 3.21
N THR A 17 14.82 -0.49 4.29
CA THR A 17 15.36 -1.21 5.45
C THR A 17 14.58 -0.87 6.72
N VAL A 18 14.54 -1.80 7.67
CA VAL A 18 13.88 -1.64 8.96
C VAL A 18 14.83 -2.01 10.09
N SER A 19 14.60 -1.43 11.27
CA SER A 19 15.33 -1.74 12.50
C SER A 19 14.46 -2.58 13.44
N GLY A 20 15.03 -3.61 14.04
CA GLY A 20 14.35 -4.49 15.01
C GLY A 20 13.90 -5.82 14.41
N ASP A 21 13.84 -6.85 15.26
CA ASP A 21 13.56 -8.24 14.84
C ASP A 21 12.12 -8.40 14.35
N ILE A 22 11.16 -7.73 15.00
CA ILE A 22 9.75 -7.78 14.62
C ILE A 22 9.53 -7.15 13.25
N GLU A 23 10.17 -6.01 13.01
CA GLU A 23 10.12 -5.31 11.72
C GLU A 23 10.78 -6.11 10.61
N GLN A 24 11.86 -6.84 10.91
CA GLN A 24 12.50 -7.76 9.96
C GLN A 24 11.60 -8.93 9.60
N GLU A 25 10.86 -9.50 10.58
CA GLU A 25 9.87 -10.54 10.32
C GLU A 25 8.76 -10.03 9.38
N PHE A 26 8.24 -8.83 9.62
CA PHE A 26 7.27 -8.19 8.74
C PHE A 26 7.84 -7.96 7.33
N LEU A 27 9.05 -7.38 7.25
CA LEU A 27 9.70 -7.08 5.98
C LEU A 27 9.87 -8.34 5.12
N ALA A 28 10.23 -9.48 5.73
CA ALA A 28 10.40 -10.74 5.02
C ALA A 28 9.11 -11.22 4.32
N LEU A 29 7.91 -10.92 4.89
CA LEU A 29 6.62 -11.31 4.32
C LEU A 29 6.20 -10.50 3.10
N VAL A 30 6.72 -9.27 2.97
CA VAL A 30 6.28 -8.30 1.95
C VAL A 30 7.42 -7.83 1.06
N ARG A 31 8.59 -8.43 1.18
CA ARG A 31 9.81 -8.05 0.46
C ARG A 31 9.61 -8.05 -1.05
N ASP A 32 8.99 -9.08 -1.58
CA ASP A 32 8.69 -9.24 -3.00
C ASP A 32 7.90 -8.05 -3.57
N ILE A 33 6.99 -7.49 -2.77
CA ILE A 33 6.18 -6.32 -3.15
C ILE A 33 7.01 -5.04 -3.02
N LEU A 34 7.74 -4.87 -1.92
CA LEU A 34 8.51 -3.66 -1.66
C LEU A 34 9.69 -3.47 -2.62
N GLU A 35 10.28 -4.55 -3.13
CA GLU A 35 11.36 -4.52 -4.12
C GLU A 35 10.86 -4.36 -5.57
N ASP A 36 9.56 -4.44 -5.80
CA ASP A 36 8.98 -4.25 -7.14
C ASP A 36 9.01 -2.78 -7.57
N THR A 37 9.63 -2.50 -8.71
CA THR A 37 9.85 -1.14 -9.20
C THR A 37 8.57 -0.39 -9.56
N GLU A 38 7.52 -1.09 -10.01
CA GLU A 38 6.22 -0.46 -10.27
C GLU A 38 5.52 -0.11 -8.96
N PHE A 39 5.60 -0.99 -7.96
CA PHE A 39 5.06 -0.71 -6.63
C PHE A 39 5.78 0.49 -5.98
N GLN A 40 7.10 0.59 -6.11
CA GLN A 40 7.88 1.70 -5.56
C GLN A 40 7.50 3.06 -6.15
N LYS A 41 6.87 3.12 -7.34
CA LYS A 41 6.33 4.36 -7.90
C LYS A 41 5.27 5.02 -7.03
N LEU A 42 4.66 4.29 -6.08
CA LEU A 42 3.77 4.87 -5.08
C LEU A 42 4.44 5.97 -4.24
N SER A 43 5.76 5.99 -4.17
CA SER A 43 6.53 7.07 -3.52
C SER A 43 6.36 8.43 -4.21
N LEU A 44 5.97 8.47 -5.47
CA LEU A 44 5.74 9.69 -6.26
C LEU A 44 4.37 10.32 -6.01
N TYR A 45 3.45 9.55 -5.46
CA TYR A 45 2.07 9.98 -5.25
C TYR A 45 1.86 10.40 -3.79
N ARG A 46 1.34 11.62 -3.59
CA ARG A 46 0.92 12.07 -2.25
C ARG A 46 -0.40 11.41 -1.89
N GLN A 47 -0.50 10.92 -0.66
CA GLN A 47 -1.72 10.35 -0.11
C GLN A 47 -2.42 11.36 0.82
N HIS A 48 -1.77 11.73 1.91
CA HIS A 48 -2.28 12.69 2.89
C HIS A 48 -1.21 13.72 3.18
N ARG A 49 -1.44 14.99 2.80
CA ARG A 49 -0.58 16.16 3.03
C ARG A 49 0.94 15.91 2.89
N LYS A 50 1.60 15.23 3.85
CA LYS A 50 3.05 14.94 3.85
C LYS A 50 3.38 13.49 3.55
N THR A 51 2.42 12.57 3.69
CA THR A 51 2.66 11.13 3.51
C THR A 51 2.54 10.76 2.04
N THR A 52 3.49 9.98 1.53
CA THR A 52 3.39 9.36 0.22
C THR A 52 2.46 8.15 0.28
N ARG A 53 1.90 7.74 -0.87
CA ARG A 53 1.07 6.52 -0.95
C ARG A 53 1.85 5.28 -0.55
N LEU A 54 3.15 5.20 -0.90
CA LEU A 54 4.04 4.13 -0.45
C LEU A 54 4.08 4.05 1.08
N MET A 55 4.36 5.16 1.76
CA MET A 55 4.48 5.16 3.22
C MET A 55 3.14 4.86 3.90
N HIS A 56 2.03 5.40 3.40
CA HIS A 56 0.69 5.06 3.85
C HIS A 56 0.43 3.55 3.76
N SER A 57 0.68 2.96 2.59
CA SER A 57 0.52 1.51 2.37
C SER A 57 1.37 0.68 3.33
N ILE A 58 2.62 1.08 3.59
CA ILE A 58 3.50 0.42 4.57
C ILE A 58 2.91 0.50 5.98
N ASN A 59 2.43 1.67 6.41
CA ASN A 59 1.82 1.85 7.73
C ASN A 59 0.57 0.99 7.91
N VAL A 60 -0.34 1.00 6.94
CA VAL A 60 -1.56 0.18 6.94
C VAL A 60 -1.22 -1.31 7.00
N SER A 61 -0.26 -1.74 6.18
CA SER A 61 0.24 -3.11 6.15
C SER A 61 0.79 -3.56 7.50
N TYR A 62 1.72 -2.79 8.07
CA TYR A 62 2.39 -3.13 9.32
C TYR A 62 1.42 -3.21 10.50
N ILE A 63 0.52 -2.23 10.64
CA ILE A 63 -0.49 -2.23 11.70
C ILE A 63 -1.46 -3.40 11.53
N SER A 64 -1.94 -3.68 10.32
CA SER A 64 -2.82 -4.81 10.03
C SER A 64 -2.14 -6.13 10.38
N TRP A 65 -0.87 -6.28 10.00
CA TRP A 65 -0.06 -7.45 10.36
C TRP A 65 0.07 -7.64 11.87
N LEU A 66 0.45 -6.60 12.61
CA LEU A 66 0.61 -6.66 14.08
C LEU A 66 -0.67 -7.08 14.78
N ILE A 67 -1.81 -6.51 14.36
CA ILE A 67 -3.11 -6.81 14.96
C ILE A 67 -3.52 -8.26 14.61
N ALA A 68 -3.42 -8.65 13.33
CA ALA A 68 -3.78 -10.00 12.89
C ALA A 68 -2.92 -11.06 13.59
N ARG A 69 -1.59 -10.84 13.70
CA ARG A 69 -0.65 -11.70 14.43
C ARG A 69 -1.05 -11.86 15.90
N LYS A 70 -1.35 -10.77 16.58
CA LYS A 70 -1.77 -10.78 18.00
C LYS A 70 -3.09 -11.53 18.21
N LEU A 71 -4.00 -11.46 17.26
CA LEU A 71 -5.31 -12.09 17.32
C LEU A 71 -5.33 -13.54 16.77
N GLY A 72 -4.20 -14.05 16.28
CA GLY A 72 -4.12 -15.37 15.68
C GLY A 72 -4.91 -15.48 14.36
N TRP A 73 -5.02 -14.36 13.61
CA TRP A 73 -5.65 -14.29 12.30
C TRP A 73 -4.59 -14.53 11.19
N ASP A 74 -5.02 -14.50 9.95
CA ASP A 74 -4.11 -14.63 8.82
C ASP A 74 -3.26 -13.34 8.66
N ALA A 75 -2.16 -13.29 9.40
CA ALA A 75 -1.28 -12.13 9.45
C ALA A 75 -0.59 -11.87 8.10
N THR A 76 -0.26 -12.92 7.35
CA THR A 76 0.34 -12.78 6.01
C THR A 76 -0.65 -12.12 5.05
N ALA A 77 -1.88 -12.61 4.98
CA ALA A 77 -2.91 -11.99 4.13
C ALA A 77 -3.21 -10.54 4.56
N ALA A 78 -3.23 -10.25 5.88
CA ALA A 78 -3.44 -8.89 6.38
C ALA A 78 -2.29 -7.95 5.98
N ALA A 79 -1.02 -8.40 6.07
CA ALA A 79 0.15 -7.65 5.65
C ALA A 79 0.12 -7.34 4.15
N ARG A 80 -0.03 -8.37 3.32
CA ARG A 80 0.04 -8.24 1.86
C ARG A 80 -1.14 -7.44 1.31
N ALA A 81 -2.37 -7.72 1.76
CA ALA A 81 -3.54 -6.92 1.37
C ALA A 81 -3.41 -5.46 1.83
N GLY A 82 -2.91 -5.23 3.05
CA GLY A 82 -2.64 -3.89 3.58
C GLY A 82 -1.62 -3.12 2.75
N LEU A 83 -0.57 -3.78 2.25
CA LEU A 83 0.43 -3.13 1.41
C LEU A 83 -0.11 -2.81 0.01
N LEU A 84 -0.93 -3.69 -0.55
CA LEU A 84 -1.42 -3.62 -1.92
C LEU A 84 -2.74 -2.86 -2.11
N HIS A 85 -3.43 -2.45 -1.03
CA HIS A 85 -4.79 -1.90 -1.11
C HIS A 85 -4.90 -0.64 -1.98
N ASP A 86 -3.85 0.16 -2.03
CA ASP A 86 -3.73 1.40 -2.80
C ASP A 86 -2.71 1.31 -3.94
N PHE A 87 -2.49 0.12 -4.50
CA PHE A 87 -1.58 -0.06 -5.64
C PHE A 87 -2.21 0.44 -6.95
N PHE A 88 -2.31 1.77 -7.08
CA PHE A 88 -2.72 2.47 -8.29
C PHE A 88 -1.81 3.67 -8.57
N LEU A 89 -1.60 4.02 -9.87
CA LEU A 89 -0.57 4.95 -10.33
C LEU A 89 -1.18 6.14 -11.09
N TYR A 90 -2.16 6.81 -10.46
CA TYR A 90 -2.70 8.09 -10.91
C TYR A 90 -2.95 9.02 -9.71
N ALA A 91 -2.90 10.33 -9.93
CA ALA A 91 -3.01 11.32 -8.85
C ALA A 91 -4.47 11.67 -8.53
N TYR A 92 -4.70 12.30 -7.38
CA TYR A 92 -6.00 12.86 -7.04
C TYR A 92 -6.36 13.99 -8.03
N GLY A 93 -7.57 13.88 -8.64
CA GLY A 93 -8.07 14.84 -9.61
C GLY A 93 -7.73 14.49 -11.07
N GLU A 94 -6.95 13.44 -11.30
CA GLU A 94 -6.77 12.87 -12.65
C GLU A 94 -7.95 11.97 -13.04
N ASP A 95 -8.13 11.80 -14.34
CA ASP A 95 -9.12 10.86 -14.88
C ASP A 95 -8.75 9.43 -14.48
N THR A 96 -9.73 8.70 -13.94
CA THR A 96 -9.54 7.30 -13.59
C THR A 96 -9.69 6.40 -14.83
N PRO A 97 -9.03 5.22 -14.86
CA PRO A 97 -9.13 4.28 -15.98
C PRO A 97 -10.55 3.89 -16.35
N SER A 98 -11.48 3.87 -15.39
CA SER A 98 -12.89 3.53 -15.63
C SER A 98 -13.80 4.74 -15.89
N GLY A 99 -13.29 5.96 -15.78
CA GLY A 99 -14.08 7.19 -15.81
C GLY A 99 -15.01 7.41 -14.59
N LYS A 100 -14.87 6.59 -13.54
CA LYS A 100 -15.60 6.71 -12.29
C LYS A 100 -14.83 7.56 -11.28
N LEU A 101 -15.52 8.02 -10.24
CA LEU A 101 -14.83 8.68 -9.13
C LEU A 101 -13.77 7.75 -8.53
N MET A 102 -12.63 8.32 -8.16
CA MET A 102 -11.48 7.60 -7.61
C MET A 102 -11.87 6.64 -6.48
N ALA A 103 -12.73 7.06 -5.56
CA ALA A 103 -13.18 6.23 -4.44
C ALA A 103 -13.81 4.87 -4.87
N PHE A 104 -14.36 4.80 -6.08
CA PHE A 104 -14.95 3.57 -6.63
C PHE A 104 -14.02 2.85 -7.60
N ASP A 105 -13.05 3.56 -8.18
CA ASP A 105 -12.13 3.02 -9.17
C ASP A 105 -10.89 2.40 -8.55
N HIS A 106 -10.20 3.13 -7.64
CA HIS A 106 -8.89 2.70 -7.16
C HIS A 106 -8.88 1.31 -6.50
N PRO A 107 -9.92 0.82 -5.75
CA PRO A 107 -9.87 -0.53 -5.21
C PRO A 107 -9.84 -1.62 -6.29
N ARG A 108 -10.52 -1.35 -7.43
CA ARG A 108 -10.53 -2.27 -8.58
C ARG A 108 -9.20 -2.24 -9.31
N THR A 109 -8.67 -1.05 -9.53
CA THR A 109 -7.36 -0.85 -10.14
C THR A 109 -6.25 -1.46 -9.28
N ALA A 110 -6.27 -1.24 -7.97
CA ALA A 110 -5.31 -1.84 -7.04
C ALA A 110 -5.40 -3.37 -7.05
N ALA A 111 -6.60 -3.95 -6.96
CA ALA A 111 -6.78 -5.40 -7.01
C ALA A 111 -6.32 -6.00 -8.35
N LYS A 112 -6.56 -5.33 -9.48
CA LYS A 112 -6.09 -5.74 -10.81
C LYS A 112 -4.58 -5.71 -10.88
N ASN A 113 -3.96 -4.58 -10.56
CA ASN A 113 -2.50 -4.41 -10.60
C ASN A 113 -1.81 -5.44 -9.69
N SER A 114 -2.38 -5.70 -8.51
CA SER A 114 -1.85 -6.68 -7.58
C SER A 114 -1.92 -8.11 -8.13
N ALA A 115 -3.03 -8.49 -8.75
CA ALA A 115 -3.19 -9.83 -9.34
C ALA A 115 -2.31 -10.04 -10.59
N GLU A 116 -2.00 -8.98 -11.33
CA GLU A 116 -1.16 -9.05 -12.53
C GLU A 116 0.35 -9.16 -12.20
N ARG A 117 0.76 -8.68 -11.02
CA ARG A 117 2.20 -8.61 -10.65
C ARG A 117 2.59 -9.54 -9.52
N PHE A 118 1.68 -9.87 -8.63
CA PHE A 118 1.96 -10.65 -7.42
C PHE A 118 1.00 -11.83 -7.33
N ASP A 119 1.48 -12.93 -6.76
CA ASP A 119 0.63 -14.08 -6.47
C ASP A 119 -0.24 -13.78 -5.24
N ILE A 120 -1.34 -13.07 -5.45
CA ILE A 120 -2.29 -12.72 -4.38
C ILE A 120 -3.40 -13.78 -4.27
N SER A 121 -3.73 -14.15 -3.05
CA SER A 121 -4.85 -15.03 -2.75
C SER A 121 -6.20 -14.34 -3.01
N GLU A 122 -7.26 -15.13 -3.19
CA GLU A 122 -8.62 -14.59 -3.31
C GLU A 122 -9.06 -13.83 -2.04
N LYS A 123 -8.54 -14.19 -0.87
CA LYS A 123 -8.76 -13.47 0.39
C LYS A 123 -8.16 -12.05 0.33
N GLU A 124 -6.91 -11.92 -0.11
CA GLU A 124 -6.24 -10.65 -0.29
C GLU A 124 -6.95 -9.79 -1.33
N ARG A 125 -7.30 -10.38 -2.48
CA ARG A 125 -8.04 -9.70 -3.54
C ARG A 125 -9.38 -9.14 -3.04
N LYS A 126 -10.15 -9.92 -2.29
CA LYS A 126 -11.43 -9.47 -1.71
C LYS A 126 -11.24 -8.38 -0.66
N ALA A 127 -10.21 -8.47 0.15
CA ALA A 127 -9.87 -7.43 1.13
C ALA A 127 -9.55 -6.10 0.42
N ILE A 128 -8.69 -6.13 -0.62
CA ILE A 128 -8.37 -4.95 -1.43
C ILE A 128 -9.64 -4.34 -2.05
N LEU A 129 -10.52 -5.16 -2.66
CA LEU A 129 -11.75 -4.67 -3.29
C LEU A 129 -12.72 -4.01 -2.33
N SER A 130 -12.72 -4.42 -1.05
CA SER A 130 -13.71 -3.96 -0.06
C SER A 130 -13.21 -2.90 0.91
N HIS A 131 -11.92 -2.49 0.84
CA HIS A 131 -11.36 -1.57 1.83
C HIS A 131 -12.07 -0.20 1.91
N MET A 132 -12.69 0.23 0.81
CA MET A 132 -13.46 1.47 0.75
C MET A 132 -14.89 1.36 1.31
N PHE A 133 -15.28 0.26 1.97
CA PHE A 133 -16.60 0.19 2.60
C PHE A 133 -16.88 1.41 3.51
N PRO A 134 -18.07 2.04 3.47
CA PRO A 134 -19.32 1.63 2.79
C PRO A 134 -19.45 2.02 1.30
N LEU A 135 -18.49 2.71 0.71
CA LEU A 135 -18.50 3.07 -0.71
C LEU A 135 -18.19 1.88 -1.63
N GLY A 136 -17.53 0.86 -1.09
CA GLY A 136 -17.21 -0.40 -1.76
C GLY A 136 -18.06 -1.58 -1.28
N PRO A 137 -17.77 -2.80 -1.75
CA PRO A 137 -18.41 -4.02 -1.28
C PRO A 137 -18.25 -4.24 0.23
N VAL A 138 -19.15 -5.00 0.84
CA VAL A 138 -19.02 -5.39 2.25
C VAL A 138 -17.81 -6.31 2.42
N PRO A 139 -16.92 -6.05 3.39
CA PRO A 139 -15.82 -6.96 3.71
C PRO A 139 -16.33 -8.34 4.14
N THR A 140 -15.74 -9.41 3.58
CA THR A 140 -16.21 -10.79 3.78
C THR A 140 -15.33 -11.63 4.70
N SER A 141 -14.21 -11.09 5.18
CA SER A 141 -13.32 -11.74 6.15
C SER A 141 -12.91 -10.76 7.25
N ARG A 142 -12.40 -11.28 8.37
CA ARG A 142 -11.87 -10.44 9.47
C ARG A 142 -10.67 -9.63 9.01
N GLU A 143 -9.82 -10.16 8.16
CA GLU A 143 -8.68 -9.44 7.57
C GLU A 143 -9.15 -8.28 6.67
N ALA A 144 -10.23 -8.47 5.92
CA ALA A 144 -10.83 -7.41 5.10
C ALA A 144 -11.45 -6.30 5.96
N TRP A 145 -12.13 -6.64 7.05
CA TRP A 145 -12.62 -5.66 8.03
C TRP A 145 -11.47 -4.93 8.73
N LEU A 146 -10.42 -5.67 9.08
CA LEU A 146 -9.22 -5.09 9.69
C LEU A 146 -8.57 -4.09 8.74
N LEU A 147 -8.36 -4.46 7.48
CA LEU A 147 -7.81 -3.56 6.46
C LEU A 147 -8.65 -2.29 6.33
N THR A 148 -9.98 -2.44 6.18
CA THR A 148 -10.91 -1.30 6.09
C THR A 148 -10.80 -0.35 7.29
N PHE A 149 -10.63 -0.90 8.49
CA PHE A 149 -10.48 -0.11 9.71
C PHE A 149 -9.10 0.55 9.80
N THR A 150 -8.03 -0.20 9.61
CA THR A 150 -6.65 0.31 9.71
C THR A 150 -6.36 1.38 8.67
N ASP A 151 -6.83 1.22 7.44
CA ASP A 151 -6.73 2.25 6.40
C ASP A 151 -7.32 3.58 6.88
N LYS A 152 -8.57 3.59 7.35
CA LYS A 152 -9.24 4.80 7.82
C LYS A 152 -8.58 5.43 9.04
N VAL A 153 -8.08 4.61 9.97
CA VAL A 153 -7.35 5.10 11.14
C VAL A 153 -6.03 5.74 10.70
N CYS A 154 -5.25 5.07 9.85
CA CYS A 154 -3.99 5.61 9.31
C CYS A 154 -4.23 6.92 8.57
N ALA A 155 -5.21 6.94 7.65
CA ALA A 155 -5.57 8.14 6.89
C ALA A 155 -5.93 9.31 7.81
N SER A 156 -6.71 9.05 8.88
CA SER A 156 -7.12 10.08 9.85
C SER A 156 -5.93 10.63 10.63
N VAL A 157 -5.04 9.77 11.11
CA VAL A 157 -3.87 10.17 11.91
C VAL A 157 -2.85 10.92 11.04
N GLU A 158 -2.59 10.44 9.83
CA GLU A 158 -1.68 11.06 8.86
C GLU A 158 -2.20 12.43 8.39
N PHE A 159 -3.52 12.61 8.31
CA PHE A 159 -4.13 13.91 8.02
C PHE A 159 -3.76 14.97 9.07
N PHE A 160 -3.61 14.58 10.33
CA PHE A 160 -3.16 15.46 11.42
C PHE A 160 -1.63 15.56 11.55
N HIS A 161 -0.86 15.07 10.56
CA HIS A 161 0.61 15.10 10.54
C HIS A 161 1.29 14.33 11.68
N VAL A 162 0.66 13.28 12.16
CA VAL A 162 1.24 12.39 13.16
C VAL A 162 1.89 11.21 12.45
N ASP A 163 3.19 11.03 12.64
CA ASP A 163 3.91 9.86 12.17
C ASP A 163 3.49 8.65 12.99
N ILE A 164 3.15 7.56 12.30
CA ILE A 164 2.65 6.32 12.91
C ILE A 164 3.46 5.11 12.45
N ALA A 165 3.27 4.01 13.13
CA ALA A 165 3.85 2.72 12.79
C ALA A 165 5.36 2.80 12.53
N LEU A 166 5.80 2.37 11.36
CA LEU A 166 7.22 2.34 10.99
C LEU A 166 7.80 3.73 10.70
N ALA A 167 6.97 4.70 10.29
CA ALA A 167 7.41 6.08 10.11
C ALA A 167 7.79 6.75 11.43
N ARG A 168 7.23 6.28 12.55
CA ARG A 168 7.54 6.80 13.87
C ARG A 168 8.91 6.31 14.33
N GLU A 169 9.71 7.23 14.90
CA GLU A 169 11.02 6.93 15.49
C GLU A 169 12.07 6.41 14.49
N GLY A 170 11.86 6.62 13.19
CA GLY A 170 12.83 6.21 12.17
C GLY A 170 13.02 4.69 12.07
N ARG A 171 11.99 3.91 12.38
CA ARG A 171 12.04 2.43 12.30
C ARG A 171 12.13 1.90 10.87
N ILE A 172 11.82 2.73 9.89
CA ILE A 172 11.98 2.42 8.48
C ILE A 172 12.86 3.48 7.82
N THR A 173 13.76 3.04 6.97
CA THR A 173 14.58 3.90 6.12
C THR A 173 14.26 3.57 4.67
N ILE A 174 13.94 4.60 3.88
CA ILE A 174 13.67 4.50 2.44
C ILE A 174 14.64 5.45 1.74
N LEU A 175 15.63 4.90 1.06
CA LEU A 175 16.66 5.65 0.35
C LEU A 175 16.68 5.26 -1.13
N PRO A 176 17.08 6.18 -2.04
CA PRO A 176 17.46 5.79 -3.40
C PRO A 176 18.65 4.80 -3.33
N ALA A 177 18.54 3.67 -4.01
CA ALA A 177 19.59 2.67 -4.12
C ALA A 177 20.72 3.14 -5.05
#